data_4b85e30a778583a14dff844e277db365
#
_entry.id   4b85e30a778583a14dff844e277db365
#
_cell.length_a   1.000
_cell.length_b   1.000
_cell.length_c   1.000
_cell.angle_alpha   90.00
_cell.angle_beta   90.00
_cell.angle_gamma   90.00
#
_symmetry.space_group_name_H-M   'P 1'
#
loop_
_entity.id
_entity.type
_entity.pdbx_description
1 polymer ?
#
loop_
_entity_poly.entity_id
_entity_poly.type
_entity_poly.pdbx_seq_one_letter_code
_entity_poly.pdbx_strand_id
1 'polypeptide(L)'
;RDIGVTGVQTCALPILAGAQTIIDARAAPRYRGEVEPLDPVAGHIPGALNRPFAENIAADGRFKPRELLRAEFLQLLGGRDPSTVVHHCGSGVSAVPNVLAMEIAGLGSTALYAGSWSEWCADPSRPVARG
;
A
#
# COMPACT_ATOMS: atom_id res chain seq x y z
N ARG A 1 13.85 10.84 -2.89
CA ARG A 1 14.74 10.58 -3.89
C ARG A 1 14.77 9.09 -4.28
N ASP A 2 14.81 8.87 -5.50
CA ASP A 2 14.88 7.53 -5.99
C ASP A 2 16.24 6.93 -5.69
N ILE A 3 16.31 5.69 -5.30
CA ILE A 3 17.53 5.07 -4.85
C ILE A 3 17.88 3.83 -5.67
N GLY A 4 17.50 3.82 -6.92
CA GLY A 4 17.85 2.75 -7.82
C GLY A 4 16.92 1.54 -7.76
N VAL A 5 16.26 1.31 -6.66
CA VAL A 5 15.14 0.39 -6.62
C VAL A 5 13.93 1.16 -7.08
N THR A 6 13.34 0.72 -8.14
CA THR A 6 12.25 1.44 -8.77
C THR A 6 11.20 1.89 -7.77
N GLY A 7 10.96 3.18 -7.72
CA GLY A 7 9.85 3.75 -7.00
C GLY A 7 9.97 3.80 -5.49
N VAL A 8 11.12 3.45 -4.91
CA VAL A 8 11.26 3.56 -3.45
C VAL A 8 11.30 5.02 -3.04
N GLN A 9 10.44 5.39 -2.11
CA GLN A 9 10.34 6.75 -1.61
C GLN A 9 10.33 6.74 -0.10
N THR A 10 10.94 7.76 0.51
CA THR A 10 11.02 7.88 1.96
C THR A 10 10.32 9.14 2.48
N CYS A 11 9.84 10.00 1.60
CA CYS A 11 9.25 11.29 1.98
C CYS A 11 7.73 11.23 1.97
N ALA A 12 7.11 11.76 3.03
CA ALA A 12 5.66 11.80 3.15
C ALA A 12 5.03 12.96 2.38
N LEU A 13 5.81 13.95 1.92
CA LEU A 13 5.27 15.15 1.28
C LEU A 13 4.47 14.86 0.00
N PRO A 14 4.91 13.99 -0.91
CA PRO A 14 4.09 13.65 -2.08
C PRO A 14 2.75 13.03 -1.70
N ILE A 15 2.72 12.23 -0.64
CA ILE A 15 1.48 11.62 -0.15
C ILE A 15 0.54 12.70 0.37
N LEU A 16 1.07 13.64 1.17
CA LEU A 16 0.27 14.75 1.71
C LEU A 16 -0.27 15.65 0.61
N ALA A 17 0.44 15.77 -0.50
CA ALA A 17 -0.01 16.57 -1.63
C ALA A 17 -1.19 15.94 -2.39
N GLY A 18 -1.51 14.66 -2.13
CA GLY A 18 -2.65 14.01 -2.75
C GLY A 18 -2.47 13.63 -4.21
N ALA A 19 -1.24 13.71 -4.73
CA ALA A 19 -0.97 13.40 -6.14
C ALA A 19 -0.85 11.91 -6.40
N GLN A 20 -0.83 11.08 -5.36
CA GLN A 20 -0.55 9.66 -5.47
C GLN A 20 -1.72 8.82 -4.98
N THR A 21 -1.77 7.58 -5.47
CA THR A 21 -2.73 6.58 -5.03
C THR A 21 -2.05 5.69 -4.00
N ILE A 22 -2.50 5.75 -2.76
CA ILE A 22 -1.88 4.99 -1.67
C ILE A 22 -2.60 3.66 -1.53
N ILE A 23 -1.83 2.58 -1.46
CA ILE A 23 -2.38 1.25 -1.19
C ILE A 23 -1.72 0.70 0.07
N ASP A 24 -2.55 0.44 1.07
CA ASP A 24 -2.14 -0.09 2.36
C ASP A 24 -2.24 -1.61 2.32
N ALA A 25 -1.13 -2.29 2.58
CA ALA A 25 -1.07 -3.74 2.49
C ALA A 25 -1.38 -4.46 3.81
N ARG A 26 -1.69 -3.71 4.86
CA ARG A 26 -2.02 -4.32 6.15
C ARG A 26 -3.38 -5.03 6.08
N ALA A 27 -3.60 -5.95 7.03
CA ALA A 27 -4.90 -6.60 7.15
C ALA A 27 -6.01 -5.56 7.35
N ALA A 28 -7.19 -5.88 6.85
CA ALA A 28 -8.31 -4.94 6.86
C ALA A 28 -8.65 -4.38 8.25
N PRO A 29 -8.64 -5.16 9.33
CA PRO A 29 -8.94 -4.59 10.66
C PRO A 29 -7.93 -3.52 11.09
N ARG A 30 -6.65 -3.66 10.75
CA ARG A 30 -5.65 -2.63 11.04
C ARG A 30 -5.90 -1.38 10.21
N TYR A 31 -6.20 -1.56 8.94
CA TYR A 31 -6.52 -0.45 8.04
C TYR A 31 -7.71 0.34 8.56
N ARG A 32 -8.75 -0.35 8.99
CA ARG A 32 -9.97 0.32 9.49
C ARG A 32 -9.79 0.95 10.87
N GLY A 33 -8.68 0.67 11.55
CA GLY A 33 -8.42 1.21 12.87
C GLY A 33 -9.13 0.44 13.99
N GLU A 34 -9.57 -0.78 13.72
CA GLU A 34 -10.25 -1.62 14.71
C GLU A 34 -9.26 -2.26 15.69
N VAL A 35 -8.07 -2.60 15.20
CA VAL A 35 -7.00 -3.15 16.03
C VAL A 35 -5.68 -2.53 15.60
N GLU A 36 -4.77 -2.34 16.54
CA GLU A 36 -3.41 -1.91 16.23
C GLU A 36 -2.47 -2.54 17.26
N PRO A 37 -1.86 -3.72 16.93
CA PRO A 37 -1.03 -4.43 17.89
C PRO A 37 0.39 -3.87 18.01
N LEU A 38 0.84 -3.03 17.07
CA LEU A 38 2.26 -2.66 16.99
C LEU A 38 2.51 -1.17 17.15
N ASP A 39 1.68 -0.32 16.60
CA ASP A 39 1.92 1.12 16.55
C ASP A 39 1.02 1.87 17.54
N PRO A 40 1.40 3.09 17.95
CA PRO A 40 0.63 3.82 18.96
C PRO A 40 -0.70 4.39 18.46
N VAL A 41 -0.89 4.49 17.14
CA VAL A 41 -2.09 5.07 16.57
C VAL A 41 -2.71 4.09 15.59
N ALA A 42 -4.03 3.88 15.70
CA ALA A 42 -4.78 3.01 14.80
C ALA A 42 -5.41 3.83 13.66
N GLY A 43 -5.57 3.19 12.50
CA GLY A 43 -6.21 3.81 11.35
C GLY A 43 -5.36 3.68 10.08
N HIS A 44 -5.61 4.58 9.13
CA HIS A 44 -4.88 4.57 7.86
C HIS A 44 -4.67 6.00 7.35
N ILE A 45 -3.81 6.13 6.34
CA ILE A 45 -3.57 7.40 5.67
C ILE A 45 -4.87 7.79 4.94
N PRO A 46 -5.38 9.02 5.16
CA PRO A 46 -6.63 9.43 4.51
C PRO A 46 -6.58 9.26 2.99
N GLY A 47 -7.62 8.66 2.44
CA GLY A 47 -7.71 8.39 1.00
C GLY A 47 -7.02 7.12 0.54
N ALA A 48 -6.29 6.43 1.41
CA ALA A 48 -5.61 5.20 1.05
C ALA A 48 -6.62 4.08 0.78
N LEU A 49 -6.28 3.25 -0.20
CA LEU A 49 -7.01 2.02 -0.48
C LEU A 49 -6.39 0.89 0.34
N ASN A 50 -7.13 -0.20 0.47
CA ASN A 50 -6.63 -1.35 1.23
C ASN A 50 -6.55 -2.59 0.32
N ARG A 51 -5.36 -3.13 0.22
CA ARG A 51 -5.13 -4.43 -0.43
C ARG A 51 -4.30 -5.27 0.52
N PRO A 52 -4.94 -6.01 1.44
CA PRO A 52 -4.18 -6.91 2.31
C PRO A 52 -3.26 -7.80 1.48
N PHE A 53 -1.99 -7.89 1.85
CA PHE A 53 -1.01 -8.59 1.01
C PHE A 53 -1.37 -10.06 0.82
N ALA A 54 -2.07 -10.66 1.78
CA ALA A 54 -2.48 -12.06 1.68
C ALA A 54 -3.45 -12.30 0.53
N GLU A 55 -4.15 -11.27 0.05
CA GLU A 55 -5.07 -11.41 -1.07
C GLU A 55 -4.37 -11.63 -2.40
N ASN A 56 -3.07 -11.48 -2.44
CA ASN A 56 -2.29 -11.77 -3.65
C ASN A 56 -2.00 -13.27 -3.79
N ILE A 57 -2.27 -14.06 -2.77
CA ILE A 57 -1.84 -15.45 -2.69
C ILE A 57 -3.05 -16.36 -2.89
N ALA A 58 -2.89 -17.34 -3.77
CA ALA A 58 -3.92 -18.34 -4.03
C ALA A 58 -3.88 -19.45 -2.96
N ALA A 59 -4.87 -20.33 -3.01
CA ALA A 59 -5.01 -21.41 -2.04
C ALA A 59 -3.80 -22.34 -1.99
N ASP A 60 -3.04 -22.45 -3.09
CA ASP A 60 -1.85 -23.28 -3.16
C ASP A 60 -0.58 -22.61 -2.61
N GLY A 61 -0.70 -21.40 -2.07
CA GLY A 61 0.42 -20.67 -1.51
C GLY A 61 1.24 -19.87 -2.52
N ARG A 62 0.85 -19.89 -3.79
CA ARG A 62 1.52 -19.13 -4.84
C ARG A 62 0.77 -17.85 -5.11
N PHE A 63 1.43 -16.90 -5.80
CA PHE A 63 0.71 -15.74 -6.29
C PHE A 63 -0.43 -16.17 -7.20
N LYS A 64 -1.54 -15.45 -7.13
CA LYS A 64 -2.66 -15.65 -8.04
C LYS A 64 -2.21 -15.47 -9.48
N PRO A 65 -2.92 -16.06 -10.46
CA PRO A 65 -2.58 -15.88 -11.87
C PRO A 65 -2.57 -14.40 -12.26
N ARG A 66 -1.73 -14.07 -13.24
CA ARG A 66 -1.56 -12.70 -13.73
C ARG A 66 -2.90 -12.03 -14.04
N GLU A 67 -3.77 -12.73 -14.77
CA GLU A 67 -5.04 -12.16 -15.20
C GLU A 67 -5.95 -11.82 -14.03
N LEU A 68 -5.93 -12.66 -13.00
CA LEU A 68 -6.74 -12.42 -11.81
C LEU A 68 -6.19 -11.26 -11.00
N LEU A 69 -4.87 -11.21 -10.80
CA LEU A 69 -4.24 -10.09 -10.10
C LEU A 69 -4.55 -8.79 -10.83
N ARG A 70 -4.43 -8.79 -12.16
CA ARG A 70 -4.69 -7.61 -12.95
C ARG A 70 -6.14 -7.13 -12.77
N ALA A 71 -7.10 -8.05 -12.86
CA ALA A 71 -8.51 -7.69 -12.69
C ALA A 71 -8.78 -7.13 -11.31
N GLU A 72 -8.22 -7.75 -10.27
CA GLU A 72 -8.46 -7.31 -8.91
C GLU A 72 -7.84 -5.93 -8.62
N PHE A 73 -6.62 -5.69 -9.10
CA PHE A 73 -6.00 -4.38 -8.90
C PHE A 73 -6.68 -3.28 -9.72
N LEU A 74 -7.09 -3.58 -10.94
CA LEU A 74 -7.81 -2.57 -11.74
C LEU A 74 -9.14 -2.21 -11.09
N GLN A 75 -9.83 -3.18 -10.52
CA GLN A 75 -11.07 -2.92 -9.80
C GLN A 75 -10.81 -2.07 -8.55
N LEU A 76 -9.77 -2.38 -7.81
CA LEU A 76 -9.38 -1.61 -6.61
C LEU A 76 -9.07 -0.16 -6.97
N LEU A 77 -8.33 0.04 -8.07
CA LEU A 77 -7.92 1.37 -8.48
C LEU A 77 -9.09 2.22 -8.98
N GLY A 78 -10.13 1.60 -9.51
CA GLY A 78 -11.34 2.31 -9.92
C GLY A 78 -11.07 3.41 -10.95
N GLY A 79 -10.20 3.15 -11.92
CA GLY A 79 -9.86 4.11 -12.97
C GLY A 79 -8.65 4.97 -12.68
N ARG A 80 -8.07 4.85 -11.47
CA ARG A 80 -6.84 5.60 -11.16
C ARG A 80 -5.67 5.01 -11.94
N ASP A 81 -4.71 5.87 -12.27
CA ASP A 81 -3.53 5.48 -13.04
C ASP A 81 -2.59 4.63 -12.17
N PRO A 82 -2.26 3.41 -12.60
CA PRO A 82 -1.32 2.56 -11.84
C PRO A 82 0.04 3.22 -11.59
N SER A 83 0.47 4.14 -12.46
CA SER A 83 1.76 4.81 -12.27
C SER A 83 1.77 5.76 -11.08
N THR A 84 0.61 6.09 -10.52
CA THR A 84 0.51 6.95 -9.34
C THR A 84 0.55 6.17 -8.02
N VAL A 85 0.63 4.84 -8.08
CA VAL A 85 0.49 3.99 -6.90
C VAL A 85 1.73 4.03 -6.02
N VAL A 86 1.51 4.19 -4.72
CA VAL A 86 2.53 4.03 -3.69
C VAL A 86 2.01 3.01 -2.68
N HIS A 87 2.78 1.96 -2.48
CA HIS A 87 2.44 0.91 -1.52
C HIS A 87 3.07 1.16 -0.17
N HIS A 88 2.37 0.80 0.90
CA HIS A 88 2.95 0.75 2.23
C HIS A 88 2.26 -0.33 3.07
N CYS A 89 2.83 -0.59 4.24
CA CYS A 89 2.22 -1.50 5.23
C CYS A 89 2.44 -0.93 6.63
N GLY A 90 2.77 -1.77 7.61
CA GLY A 90 3.10 -1.29 8.95
C GLY A 90 4.52 -0.74 9.02
N SER A 91 5.49 -1.53 8.59
CA SER A 91 6.92 -1.18 8.66
C SER A 91 7.64 -1.25 7.31
N GLY A 92 6.91 -1.45 6.22
CA GLY A 92 7.46 -1.46 4.87
C GLY A 92 7.75 -2.84 4.29
N VAL A 93 7.77 -3.87 5.11
CA VAL A 93 8.14 -5.22 4.65
C VAL A 93 6.98 -5.90 3.92
N SER A 94 5.79 -5.85 4.49
CA SER A 94 4.62 -6.55 3.95
C SER A 94 4.02 -5.86 2.73
N ALA A 95 4.53 -4.69 2.35
CA ALA A 95 4.09 -4.02 1.13
C ALA A 95 4.75 -4.60 -0.12
N VAL A 96 5.89 -5.27 0.01
CA VAL A 96 6.62 -5.82 -1.12
C VAL A 96 5.78 -6.80 -1.95
N PRO A 97 4.99 -7.71 -1.36
CA PRO A 97 4.12 -8.56 -2.17
C PRO A 97 3.15 -7.78 -3.06
N ASN A 98 2.63 -6.64 -2.61
CA ASN A 98 1.76 -5.82 -3.45
C ASN A 98 2.52 -5.21 -4.62
N VAL A 99 3.74 -4.72 -4.38
CA VAL A 99 4.60 -4.19 -5.46
C VAL A 99 4.81 -5.27 -6.51
N LEU A 100 5.20 -6.46 -6.06
CA LEU A 100 5.47 -7.58 -6.96
C LEU A 100 4.20 -8.03 -7.69
N ALA A 101 3.08 -8.08 -7.00
CA ALA A 101 1.82 -8.50 -7.60
C ALA A 101 1.40 -7.57 -8.75
N MET A 102 1.58 -6.26 -8.59
CA MET A 102 1.26 -5.33 -9.67
C MET A 102 2.22 -5.49 -10.86
N GLU A 103 3.49 -5.80 -10.61
CA GLU A 103 4.42 -6.10 -11.70
C GLU A 103 4.01 -7.36 -12.44
N ILE A 104 3.68 -8.43 -11.72
CA ILE A 104 3.18 -9.66 -12.31
C ILE A 104 1.94 -9.39 -13.16
N ALA A 105 1.05 -8.55 -12.66
CA ALA A 105 -0.18 -8.18 -13.35
C ALA A 105 0.05 -7.34 -14.60
N GLY A 106 1.29 -6.91 -14.85
CA GLY A 106 1.59 -6.07 -16.01
C GLY A 106 1.15 -4.63 -15.86
N LEU A 107 0.98 -4.17 -14.62
CA LEU A 107 0.57 -2.80 -14.33
C LEU A 107 1.77 -1.86 -14.09
N GLY A 108 2.98 -2.39 -14.25
CA GLY A 108 4.19 -1.60 -14.17
C GLY A 108 4.84 -1.64 -12.79
N SER A 109 5.93 -0.91 -12.67
CA SER A 109 6.63 -0.75 -11.40
C SER A 109 5.96 0.36 -10.60
N THR A 110 5.77 0.13 -9.31
CA THR A 110 5.11 1.08 -8.43
C THR A 110 6.07 1.50 -7.31
N ALA A 111 5.74 2.59 -6.63
CA ALA A 111 6.56 3.12 -5.57
C ALA A 111 6.29 2.41 -4.25
N LEU A 112 7.26 2.48 -3.35
CA LEU A 112 7.14 1.98 -1.98
C LEU A 112 7.44 3.12 -1.01
N TYR A 113 6.51 3.37 -0.07
CA TYR A 113 6.77 4.25 1.05
C TYR A 113 7.33 3.39 2.18
N ALA A 114 8.65 3.35 2.27
CA ALA A 114 9.34 2.40 3.14
C ALA A 114 9.05 2.62 4.63
N GLY A 115 8.88 3.86 5.06
CA GLY A 115 8.54 4.17 6.46
C GLY A 115 7.17 3.66 6.85
N SER A 116 6.25 3.61 5.91
CA SER A 116 4.93 3.04 6.07
C SER A 116 4.15 3.66 7.24
N TRP A 117 3.21 2.89 7.79
CA TRP A 117 2.34 3.40 8.87
C TRP A 117 3.15 3.81 10.10
N SER A 118 4.19 3.07 10.44
CA SER A 118 5.00 3.39 11.61
C SER A 118 5.61 4.78 11.52
N GLU A 119 6.11 5.15 10.35
CA GLU A 119 6.65 6.50 10.15
C GLU A 119 5.54 7.53 10.08
N TRP A 120 4.46 7.21 9.36
CA TRP A 120 3.35 8.16 9.17
C TRP A 120 2.77 8.58 10.51
N CYS A 121 2.39 7.64 11.37
CA CYS A 121 1.73 7.93 12.63
C CYS A 121 2.68 8.43 13.73
N ALA A 122 3.98 8.38 13.49
CA ALA A 122 4.95 8.93 14.45
C ALA A 122 4.89 10.45 14.53
N ASP A 123 4.40 11.10 13.49
CA ASP A 123 4.24 12.56 13.46
C ASP A 123 2.77 12.90 13.72
N PRO A 124 2.44 13.48 14.89
CA PRO A 124 1.05 13.74 15.23
C PRO A 124 0.40 14.80 14.34
N SER A 125 1.18 15.53 13.55
CA SER A 125 0.61 16.52 12.62
C SER A 125 0.05 15.88 11.35
N ARG A 126 0.37 14.60 11.07
CA ARG A 126 -0.15 13.93 9.89
C ARG A 126 -1.54 13.41 10.16
N PRO A 127 -2.47 13.59 9.21
CA PRO A 127 -3.86 13.18 9.40
C PRO A 127 -3.99 11.65 9.40
N VAL A 128 -5.02 11.16 10.10
CA VAL A 128 -5.33 9.74 10.22
C VAL A 128 -6.82 9.56 9.98
N ALA A 129 -7.18 8.52 9.22
CA ALA A 129 -8.57 8.16 8.99
C ALA A 129 -8.86 6.77 9.55
N ARG A 130 -10.13 6.46 9.75
CA ARG A 130 -10.60 5.15 10.22
C ARG A 130 -11.80 4.73 9.39
N GLY A 131 -12.05 3.41 9.38
CA GLY A 131 -13.14 2.85 8.59
C GLY A 131 -12.67 2.37 7.21
#